data_78f7e486eda64e825bb34d013a4b2fd7
#
_entry.id   78f7e486eda64e825bb34d013a4b2fd7
#
_cell.length_a   1.000
_cell.length_b   1.000
_cell.length_c   1.000
_cell.angle_alpha   90.00
_cell.angle_beta   90.00
_cell.angle_gamma   90.00
#
_symmetry.space_group_name_H-M   'P 1'
#
loop_
_entity.id
_entity.type
_entity.pdbx_description
1 polymer ?
#
loop_
_entity_poly.entity_id
_entity_poly.type
_entity_poly.pdbx_seq_one_letter_code
_entity_poly.pdbx_strand_id
1 'polypeptide(L)'
;MPDLPEPYHPLTDDRFRLLVDAVVDYAIYMLDAQGRVASWNSGARRFKGYREEEVLGRHFSCFYTPEDRQAGLPQRALDSAAQCGRFEGEGWRLRKDGTRFWCHVVIDPIRDSAGGLIGFAKVTRDMTEQRAAEQTLKQSEQQFRLLVQSVTDYAIYMLSLIHI
;
A
#
# COMPACT_ATOMS: atom_id res chain seq x y z
N MET A 1 32.77 -35.59 -11.49
CA MET A 1 32.44 -34.32 -12.20
C MET A 1 31.40 -33.63 -11.37
N PRO A 2 31.64 -32.43 -10.91
CA PRO A 2 30.58 -31.67 -10.23
C PRO A 2 29.54 -31.27 -11.27
N ASP A 3 28.28 -31.53 -10.94
CA ASP A 3 27.14 -31.10 -11.72
C ASP A 3 27.21 -29.60 -11.97
N LEU A 4 27.23 -29.21 -13.23
CA LEU A 4 27.02 -27.84 -13.66
C LEU A 4 25.60 -27.46 -13.27
N PRO A 5 25.37 -26.27 -12.71
CA PRO A 5 24.01 -25.82 -12.44
C PRO A 5 23.24 -25.83 -13.75
N GLU A 6 22.07 -26.44 -13.70
CA GLU A 6 21.11 -26.46 -14.83
C GLU A 6 20.92 -25.04 -15.39
N PRO A 7 20.94 -24.91 -16.73
CA PRO A 7 20.70 -23.59 -17.32
C PRO A 7 19.33 -23.08 -16.92
N TYR A 8 19.29 -21.82 -16.52
CA TYR A 8 18.08 -21.05 -16.23
C TYR A 8 16.97 -21.35 -17.25
N HIS A 9 15.92 -22.04 -16.80
CA HIS A 9 14.80 -22.37 -17.66
C HIS A 9 13.85 -21.17 -17.75
N PRO A 10 13.61 -20.60 -18.94
CA PRO A 10 12.65 -19.51 -19.12
C PRO A 10 11.24 -19.84 -18.65
N LEU A 11 10.90 -21.13 -18.56
CA LEU A 11 9.64 -21.63 -18.01
C LEU A 11 9.41 -21.30 -16.52
N THR A 12 10.48 -21.07 -15.75
CA THR A 12 10.39 -20.73 -14.32
C THR A 12 10.01 -19.27 -14.12
N ASP A 13 10.48 -18.39 -15.00
CA ASP A 13 10.19 -16.97 -14.98
C ASP A 13 8.73 -16.69 -15.36
N ASP A 14 8.23 -17.37 -16.39
CA ASP A 14 6.82 -17.28 -16.81
C ASP A 14 5.85 -17.79 -15.74
N ARG A 15 6.17 -18.86 -15.04
CA ARG A 15 5.35 -19.36 -13.94
C ARG A 15 5.29 -18.40 -12.77
N PHE A 16 6.41 -17.79 -12.43
CA PHE A 16 6.49 -16.80 -11.37
C PHE A 16 5.69 -15.55 -11.73
N ARG A 17 5.77 -15.12 -12.97
CA ARG A 17 4.99 -14.02 -13.54
C ARG A 17 3.49 -14.29 -13.48
N LEU A 18 3.07 -15.48 -13.86
CA LEU A 18 1.67 -15.92 -13.78
C LEU A 18 1.16 -15.93 -12.34
N LEU A 19 1.97 -16.39 -11.39
CA LEU A 19 1.62 -16.39 -9.97
C LEU A 19 1.40 -14.96 -9.45
N VAL A 20 2.30 -14.06 -9.74
CA VAL A 20 2.22 -12.65 -9.34
C VAL A 20 1.03 -11.95 -10.01
N ASP A 21 0.76 -12.24 -11.28
CA ASP A 21 -0.38 -11.71 -12.02
C ASP A 21 -1.74 -12.26 -11.56
N ALA A 22 -1.76 -13.46 -10.97
CA ALA A 22 -2.98 -14.02 -10.39
C ALA A 22 -3.43 -13.28 -9.12
N VAL A 23 -2.53 -12.55 -8.46
CA VAL A 23 -2.83 -11.77 -7.27
C VAL A 23 -3.37 -10.40 -7.69
N VAL A 24 -4.69 -10.26 -7.67
CA VAL A 24 -5.38 -9.05 -8.17
C VAL A 24 -5.66 -8.00 -7.08
N ASP A 25 -5.60 -8.40 -5.81
CA ASP A 25 -5.91 -7.53 -4.67
C ASP A 25 -4.71 -6.75 -4.15
N TYR A 26 -3.52 -7.03 -4.69
CA TYR A 26 -2.27 -6.38 -4.32
C TYR A 26 -1.54 -5.87 -5.55
N ALA A 27 -1.01 -4.66 -5.47
CA ALA A 27 -0.02 -4.20 -6.44
C ALA A 27 1.33 -4.78 -6.04
N ILE A 28 1.90 -5.62 -6.89
CA ILE A 28 3.19 -6.25 -6.69
C ILE A 28 4.09 -5.86 -7.86
N TYR A 29 5.16 -5.15 -7.57
CA TYR A 29 6.11 -4.76 -8.61
C TYR A 29 7.52 -4.57 -8.05
N MET A 30 8.48 -4.69 -8.95
CA MET A 30 9.89 -4.48 -8.66
C MET A 30 10.29 -3.06 -9.02
N LEU A 31 11.19 -2.52 -8.23
CA LEU A 31 11.92 -1.29 -8.51
C LEU A 31 13.39 -1.64 -8.72
N ASP A 32 14.07 -0.91 -9.59
CA ASP A 32 15.54 -0.96 -9.64
C ASP A 32 16.15 -0.26 -8.41
N ALA A 33 17.48 -0.27 -8.31
CA ALA A 33 18.17 0.34 -7.18
C ALA A 33 17.94 1.85 -7.07
N GLN A 34 17.54 2.52 -8.15
CA GLN A 34 17.24 3.94 -8.20
C GLN A 34 15.75 4.26 -7.96
N GLY A 35 14.91 3.25 -7.77
CA GLY A 35 13.48 3.44 -7.53
C GLY A 35 12.63 3.54 -8.80
N ARG A 36 13.16 3.08 -9.94
CA ARG A 36 12.40 3.02 -11.20
C ARG A 36 11.64 1.71 -11.29
N VAL A 37 10.42 1.78 -11.81
CA VAL A 37 9.55 0.61 -11.96
C VAL A 37 10.15 -0.36 -12.99
N ALA A 38 10.35 -1.61 -12.59
CA ALA A 38 10.93 -2.67 -13.43
C ALA A 38 9.92 -3.78 -13.77
N SER A 39 8.82 -3.91 -13.04
CA SER A 39 7.74 -4.86 -13.35
C SER A 39 6.39 -4.30 -12.89
N TRP A 40 5.30 -4.92 -13.33
CA TRP A 40 3.95 -4.45 -13.03
C TRP A 40 2.97 -5.61 -13.09
N ASN A 41 2.22 -5.88 -12.03
CA ASN A 41 1.25 -6.97 -12.02
C ASN A 41 -0.19 -6.48 -12.31
N SER A 42 -1.12 -7.42 -12.44
CA SER A 42 -2.53 -7.13 -12.70
C SER A 42 -3.19 -6.30 -11.59
N GLY A 43 -2.85 -6.56 -10.33
CA GLY A 43 -3.34 -5.78 -9.20
C GLY A 43 -2.92 -4.32 -9.26
N ALA A 44 -1.66 -4.05 -9.59
CA ALA A 44 -1.16 -2.70 -9.78
C ALA A 44 -1.89 -1.96 -10.91
N ARG A 45 -2.11 -2.64 -12.02
CA ARG A 45 -2.88 -2.11 -13.15
C ARG A 45 -4.32 -1.81 -12.75
N ARG A 46 -4.95 -2.70 -12.00
CA ARG A 46 -6.34 -2.60 -11.59
C ARG A 46 -6.61 -1.37 -10.72
N PHE A 47 -5.87 -1.19 -9.64
CA PHE A 47 -6.22 -0.13 -8.70
C PHE A 47 -5.36 1.15 -8.81
N LYS A 48 -4.20 1.10 -9.45
CA LYS A 48 -3.43 2.31 -9.77
C LYS A 48 -3.85 2.94 -11.09
N GLY A 49 -4.43 2.15 -12.00
CA GLY A 49 -4.97 2.63 -13.27
C GLY A 49 -3.97 2.78 -14.40
N TYR A 50 -2.69 2.48 -14.17
CA TYR A 50 -1.64 2.53 -15.18
C TYR A 50 -1.46 1.17 -15.85
N ARG A 51 -1.22 1.18 -17.16
CA ARG A 51 -0.71 0.03 -17.88
C ARG A 51 0.79 -0.11 -17.67
N GLU A 52 1.32 -1.31 -17.85
CA GLU A 52 2.75 -1.59 -17.68
C GLU A 52 3.62 -0.65 -18.52
N GLU A 53 3.26 -0.44 -19.79
CA GLU A 53 4.02 0.42 -20.73
C GLU A 53 4.08 1.88 -20.28
N GLU A 54 3.11 2.32 -19.48
CA GLU A 54 3.04 3.70 -18.99
C GLU A 54 3.96 3.96 -17.81
N VAL A 55 4.33 2.93 -17.06
CA VAL A 55 5.07 3.06 -15.79
C VAL A 55 6.48 2.49 -15.81
N LEU A 56 6.77 1.53 -16.69
CA LEU A 56 8.12 0.95 -16.76
C LEU A 56 9.18 2.03 -16.99
N GLY A 57 10.21 2.01 -16.15
CA GLY A 57 11.30 3.01 -16.19
C GLY A 57 10.99 4.34 -15.51
N ARG A 58 9.76 4.57 -15.08
CA ARG A 58 9.40 5.78 -14.32
C ARG A 58 9.77 5.59 -12.85
N HIS A 59 10.18 6.68 -12.21
CA HIS A 59 10.43 6.67 -10.77
C HIS A 59 9.11 6.52 -10.00
N PHE A 60 9.10 5.65 -9.00
CA PHE A 60 7.89 5.32 -8.24
C PHE A 60 7.32 6.51 -7.42
N SER A 61 8.08 7.59 -7.29
CA SER A 61 7.60 8.83 -6.66
C SER A 61 6.38 9.43 -7.36
N CYS A 62 6.12 9.04 -8.62
CA CYS A 62 4.93 9.48 -9.36
C CYS A 62 3.61 9.02 -8.72
N PHE A 63 3.63 8.00 -7.87
CA PHE A 63 2.46 7.52 -7.14
C PHE A 63 2.23 8.24 -5.80
N TYR A 64 3.17 9.08 -5.38
CA TYR A 64 3.07 9.86 -4.15
C TYR A 64 2.34 11.17 -4.39
N THR A 65 1.71 11.69 -3.34
CA THR A 65 1.14 13.05 -3.38
C THR A 65 2.25 14.09 -3.54
N PRO A 66 1.95 15.29 -4.09
CA PRO A 66 2.95 16.34 -4.20
C PRO A 66 3.58 16.71 -2.85
N GLU A 67 2.80 16.74 -1.79
CA GLU A 67 3.25 17.03 -0.42
C GLU A 67 4.29 16.01 0.05
N ASP A 68 4.00 14.72 -0.14
CA ASP A 68 4.89 13.64 0.28
C ASP A 68 6.17 13.59 -0.57
N ARG A 69 6.08 13.94 -1.85
CA ARG A 69 7.27 14.08 -2.72
C ARG A 69 8.18 15.19 -2.25
N GLN A 70 7.62 16.35 -1.92
CA GLN A 70 8.39 17.49 -1.41
C GLN A 70 9.03 17.19 -0.07
N ALA A 71 8.36 16.42 0.78
CA ALA A 71 8.89 15.98 2.07
C ALA A 71 9.97 14.89 1.94
N GLY A 72 10.25 14.37 0.73
CA GLY A 72 11.27 13.36 0.48
C GLY A 72 10.90 11.96 0.97
N LEU A 73 9.61 11.68 1.16
CA LEU A 73 9.13 10.39 1.65
C LEU A 73 9.48 9.21 0.73
N PRO A 74 9.41 9.32 -0.62
CA PRO A 74 9.80 8.21 -1.48
C PRO A 74 11.23 7.74 -1.25
N GLN A 75 12.19 8.66 -1.23
CA GLN A 75 13.60 8.31 -1.02
C GLN A 75 13.86 7.79 0.38
N ARG A 76 13.24 8.38 1.40
CA ARG A 76 13.35 7.88 2.78
C ARG A 76 12.84 6.47 2.94
N ALA A 77 11.77 6.10 2.24
CA ALA A 77 11.25 4.73 2.24
C ALA A 77 12.25 3.74 1.66
N LEU A 78 12.90 4.06 0.54
CA LEU A 78 13.93 3.21 -0.06
C LEU A 78 15.18 3.13 0.82
N ASP A 79 15.64 4.23 1.38
CA ASP A 79 16.80 4.27 2.27
C ASP A 79 16.55 3.43 3.53
N SER A 80 15.36 3.56 4.10
CA SER A 80 14.94 2.77 5.26
C SER A 80 14.88 1.27 4.94
N ALA A 81 14.33 0.90 3.81
CA ALA A 81 14.30 -0.50 3.37
C ALA A 81 15.70 -1.06 3.17
N ALA A 82 16.59 -0.30 2.55
CA ALA A 82 17.97 -0.71 2.30
C ALA A 82 18.78 -0.86 3.60
N GLN A 83 18.59 0.02 4.57
CA GLN A 83 19.33 0.03 5.84
C GLN A 83 18.77 -0.96 6.86
N CYS A 84 17.44 -1.03 6.99
CA CYS A 84 16.77 -1.82 8.02
C CYS A 84 16.32 -3.20 7.53
N GLY A 85 16.42 -3.48 6.22
CA GLY A 85 15.98 -4.74 5.61
C GLY A 85 14.50 -4.79 5.23
N ARG A 86 13.71 -3.80 5.63
CA ARG A 86 12.29 -3.64 5.26
C ARG A 86 11.80 -2.26 5.61
N PHE A 87 10.99 -1.69 4.74
CA PHE A 87 10.14 -0.55 5.05
C PHE A 87 8.68 -1.02 5.07
N GLU A 88 7.93 -0.61 6.07
CA GLU A 88 6.50 -0.86 6.17
C GLU A 88 5.81 0.41 6.68
N GLY A 89 4.71 0.79 6.05
CA GLY A 89 3.98 1.99 6.44
C GLY A 89 2.67 2.15 5.68
N GLU A 90 1.89 3.11 6.13
CA GLU A 90 0.63 3.49 5.51
C GLU A 90 0.69 4.95 5.05
N GLY A 91 -0.09 5.28 4.05
CA GLY A 91 -0.15 6.64 3.55
C GLY A 91 -1.04 6.80 2.32
N TRP A 92 -1.19 8.05 1.90
CA TRP A 92 -1.90 8.40 0.68
C TRP A 92 -1.03 8.18 -0.55
N ARG A 93 -1.66 7.66 -1.60
CA ARG A 93 -1.05 7.53 -2.93
C ARG A 93 -2.03 8.05 -3.98
N LEU A 94 -1.53 8.26 -5.18
CA LEU A 94 -2.31 8.75 -6.32
C LEU A 94 -2.51 7.66 -7.37
N ARG A 95 -3.74 7.57 -7.89
CA ARG A 95 -4.06 6.81 -9.11
C ARG A 95 -3.75 7.66 -10.34
N LYS A 96 -3.77 7.03 -11.52
CA LYS A 96 -3.61 7.73 -12.81
C LYS A 96 -4.61 8.88 -13.00
N ASP A 97 -5.85 8.69 -12.55
CA ASP A 97 -6.91 9.70 -12.65
C ASP A 97 -6.81 10.84 -11.64
N GLY A 98 -5.77 10.84 -10.80
CA GLY A 98 -5.55 11.85 -9.78
C GLY A 98 -6.28 11.61 -8.45
N THR A 99 -7.10 10.58 -8.35
CA THR A 99 -7.77 10.23 -7.09
C THR A 99 -6.77 9.70 -6.07
N ARG A 100 -7.00 10.03 -4.80
CA ARG A 100 -6.18 9.56 -3.67
C ARG A 100 -6.74 8.26 -3.13
N PHE A 101 -5.85 7.37 -2.71
CA PHE A 101 -6.22 6.17 -1.98
C PHE A 101 -5.29 5.93 -0.80
N TRP A 102 -5.85 5.42 0.28
CA TRP A 102 -5.06 5.03 1.44
C TRP A 102 -4.53 3.62 1.24
N CYS A 103 -3.25 3.43 1.46
CA CYS A 103 -2.61 2.14 1.25
C CYS A 103 -1.66 1.74 2.35
N HIS A 104 -1.51 0.43 2.51
CA HIS A 104 -0.43 -0.20 3.25
C HIS A 104 0.66 -0.64 2.27
N VAL A 105 1.89 -0.31 2.57
CA VAL A 105 3.05 -0.54 1.70
C VAL A 105 4.11 -1.32 2.44
N VAL A 106 4.66 -2.33 1.79
CA VAL A 106 5.86 -3.04 2.22
C VAL A 106 6.89 -2.94 1.10
N ILE A 107 8.11 -2.57 1.43
CA ILE A 107 9.25 -2.50 0.51
C ILE A 107 10.38 -3.33 1.10
N ASP A 108 10.80 -4.36 0.37
CA ASP A 108 11.91 -5.21 0.73
C ASP A 108 13.07 -5.01 -0.25
N PRO A 109 14.32 -4.85 0.22
CA PRO A 109 15.47 -4.77 -0.67
C PRO A 109 15.76 -6.14 -1.29
N ILE A 110 16.15 -6.14 -2.55
CA ILE A 110 16.64 -7.33 -3.27
C ILE A 110 18.13 -7.18 -3.42
N ARG A 111 18.86 -8.16 -2.91
CA ARG A 111 20.34 -8.18 -2.95
C ARG A 111 20.84 -9.38 -3.72
N ASP A 112 22.00 -9.22 -4.35
CA ASP A 112 22.71 -10.34 -4.97
C ASP A 112 23.43 -11.19 -3.90
N SER A 113 24.06 -12.27 -4.34
CA SER A 113 24.81 -13.19 -3.46
C SER A 113 26.00 -12.53 -2.75
N ALA A 114 26.52 -11.43 -3.29
CA ALA A 114 27.60 -10.63 -2.69
C ALA A 114 27.11 -9.54 -1.73
N GLY A 115 25.79 -9.42 -1.53
CA GLY A 115 25.16 -8.39 -0.70
C GLY A 115 24.92 -7.04 -1.38
N GLY A 116 25.20 -6.93 -2.68
CA GLY A 116 24.93 -5.72 -3.47
C GLY A 116 23.45 -5.51 -3.70
N LEU A 117 22.98 -4.26 -3.56
CA LEU A 117 21.59 -3.91 -3.81
C LEU A 117 21.28 -3.95 -5.31
N ILE A 118 20.36 -4.83 -5.71
CA ILE A 118 19.89 -4.96 -7.10
C ILE A 118 18.66 -4.08 -7.32
N GLY A 119 17.77 -3.99 -6.32
CA GLY A 119 16.51 -3.28 -6.41
C GLY A 119 15.65 -3.54 -5.19
N PHE A 120 14.34 -3.35 -5.38
CA PHE A 120 13.36 -3.52 -4.31
C PHE A 120 12.12 -4.27 -4.82
N ALA A 121 11.53 -5.08 -3.96
CA ALA A 121 10.20 -5.62 -4.15
C ALA A 121 9.21 -4.75 -3.37
N LYS A 122 8.18 -4.28 -4.04
CA LYS A 122 7.16 -3.44 -3.43
C LYS A 122 5.79 -4.08 -3.53
N VAL A 123 5.12 -4.20 -2.39
CA VAL A 123 3.74 -4.69 -2.28
C VAL A 123 2.88 -3.58 -1.70
N THR A 124 1.81 -3.24 -2.39
CA THR A 124 0.88 -2.19 -1.97
C THR A 124 -0.53 -2.77 -1.90
N ARG A 125 -1.19 -2.58 -0.79
CA ARG A 125 -2.60 -2.94 -0.59
C ARG A 125 -3.43 -1.67 -0.50
N ASP A 126 -4.50 -1.60 -1.28
CA ASP A 126 -5.50 -0.53 -1.19
C ASP A 126 -6.36 -0.76 0.06
N MET A 127 -6.32 0.18 0.99
CA MET A 127 -7.04 0.13 2.26
C MET A 127 -8.22 1.09 2.31
N THR A 128 -8.60 1.67 1.18
CA THR A 128 -9.60 2.75 1.14
C THR A 128 -10.96 2.28 1.64
N GLU A 129 -11.43 1.12 1.20
CA GLU A 129 -12.71 0.56 1.64
C GLU A 129 -12.70 0.20 3.13
N GLN A 130 -11.63 -0.44 3.60
CA GLN A 130 -11.49 -0.82 5.00
C GLN A 130 -11.48 0.41 5.91
N ARG A 131 -10.72 1.44 5.53
CA ARG A 131 -10.65 2.69 6.29
C ARG A 131 -12.00 3.43 6.31
N ALA A 132 -12.70 3.48 5.18
CA ALA A 132 -14.03 4.07 5.11
C ALA A 132 -15.04 3.34 6.00
N ALA A 133 -15.01 2.00 6.01
CA ALA A 133 -15.85 1.17 6.88
C ALA A 133 -15.56 1.41 8.36
N GLU A 134 -14.29 1.48 8.75
CA GLU A 134 -13.88 1.79 10.12
C GLU A 134 -14.32 3.18 10.56
N GLN A 135 -14.18 4.19 9.71
CA GLN A 135 -14.64 5.55 10.00
C GLN A 135 -16.15 5.62 10.13
N THR A 136 -16.90 4.95 9.27
CA THR A 136 -18.36 4.88 9.33
C THR A 136 -18.81 4.23 10.64
N LEU A 137 -18.17 3.14 11.05
CA LEU A 137 -18.46 2.48 12.32
C LEU A 137 -18.20 3.40 13.52
N LYS A 138 -17.07 4.12 13.55
CA LYS A 138 -16.75 5.08 14.60
C LYS A 138 -17.78 6.21 14.69
N GLN A 139 -18.17 6.76 13.54
CA GLN A 139 -19.20 7.81 13.49
C GLN A 139 -20.54 7.30 13.99
N SER A 140 -20.94 6.10 13.60
CA SER A 140 -22.17 5.46 14.06
C SER A 140 -22.16 5.21 15.57
N GLU A 141 -21.04 4.74 16.13
CA GLU A 141 -20.88 4.59 17.58
C GLU A 141 -20.97 5.91 18.34
N GLN A 142 -20.35 6.98 17.83
CA GLN A 142 -20.42 8.29 18.43
C GLN A 142 -21.85 8.86 18.41
N GLN A 143 -22.56 8.72 17.30
CA GLN A 143 -23.95 9.14 17.19
C GLN A 143 -24.84 8.38 18.17
N PHE A 144 -24.64 7.08 18.29
CA PHE A 144 -25.37 6.26 19.25
C PHE A 144 -25.10 6.69 20.70
N ARG A 145 -23.85 6.95 21.07
CA ARG A 145 -23.50 7.45 22.42
C ARG A 145 -24.16 8.79 22.73
N LEU A 146 -24.15 9.72 21.77
CA LEU A 146 -24.82 11.03 21.94
C LEU A 146 -26.32 10.89 22.09
N LEU A 147 -26.94 9.99 21.33
CA LEU A 147 -28.37 9.71 21.44
C LEU A 147 -28.72 9.14 22.80
N VAL A 148 -27.98 8.15 23.29
CA VAL A 148 -28.17 7.54 24.62
C VAL A 148 -28.00 8.59 25.72
N GLN A 149 -26.99 9.46 25.62
CA GLN A 149 -26.76 10.54 26.58
C GLN A 149 -27.94 11.52 26.61
N SER A 150 -28.44 11.92 25.45
CA SER A 150 -29.58 12.82 25.34
C SER A 150 -30.87 12.26 25.96
N VAL A 151 -31.12 10.96 25.73
CA VAL A 151 -32.27 10.26 26.33
C VAL A 151 -32.14 10.17 27.84
N THR A 152 -30.95 9.87 28.34
CA THR A 152 -30.66 9.79 29.78
C THR A 152 -30.83 11.13 30.46
N ASP A 153 -30.34 12.21 29.87
CA ASP A 153 -30.47 13.57 30.39
C ASP A 153 -31.92 14.01 30.46
N TYR A 154 -32.70 13.68 29.41
CA TYR A 154 -34.11 13.95 29.38
C TYR A 154 -34.90 13.19 30.46
N ALA A 155 -34.58 11.90 30.65
CA ALA A 155 -35.18 11.06 31.67
C ALA A 155 -34.90 11.60 33.10
N ILE A 156 -33.65 12.03 33.36
CA ILE A 156 -33.28 12.67 34.64
C ILE A 156 -34.05 13.95 34.85
N TYR A 157 -34.20 14.80 33.84
CA TYR A 157 -34.95 16.03 33.90
C TYR A 157 -36.41 15.76 34.22
N MET A 158 -37.05 14.81 33.56
CA MET A 158 -38.44 14.45 33.78
C MET A 158 -38.68 13.90 35.21
N LEU A 159 -37.78 13.06 35.70
CA LEU A 159 -37.82 12.55 37.07
C LEU A 159 -37.68 13.67 38.11
N SER A 160 -36.84 14.66 37.86
CA SER A 160 -36.69 15.83 38.73
C SER A 160 -37.99 16.66 38.79
N LEU A 161 -38.72 16.76 37.71
CA LEU A 161 -40.02 17.45 37.68
C LEU A 161 -41.10 16.70 38.47
N ILE A 162 -41.05 15.40 38.50
CA ILE A 162 -42.06 14.57 39.23
C ILE A 162 -41.82 14.61 40.75
N HIS A 163 -40.59 14.84 41.21
CA HIS A 163 -40.22 14.92 42.61
C HIS A 163 -40.51 16.27 43.28
N ILE A 164 -40.93 17.22 42.51
CA ILE A 164 -41.41 18.51 43.03
C ILE A 164 -42.89 18.37 43.39
#